data_bb82886f17e7bed52ed35073e325f42c
#
_entry.id   bb82886f17e7bed52ed35073e325f42c
#
_cell.length_a   1.000
_cell.length_b   1.000
_cell.length_c   1.000
_cell.angle_alpha   90.00
_cell.angle_beta   90.00
_cell.angle_gamma   90.00
#
_symmetry.space_group_name_H-M   'P 1'
#
loop_
_entity.id
_entity.type
_entity.pdbx_description
1 polymer ?
#
loop_
_entity_poly.entity_id
_entity_poly.type
_entity_poly.pdbx_seq_one_letter_code
_entity_poly.pdbx_strand_id
1 'polypeptide(L)'
;MVYMRGHRLDYDGWAEEFNLPEWRFNNCLPYFIAGEQYQGDASEWRGKTGRLGVKQADYPDPLYDAFLAAGEQSGQGRSQDLNGANPEGLARLDCTVANGKRCSAATAHLKPALSRPNLTLIHSADTQQILLNGNKAQGVVFTHRGERITINAGREVILCGGAINSPKLLMLSGIGPENHLKDCNIKPRIHLPGVGQNLQDHAKIRLQFESKKRLPFHSINNPFNKLKAGINWMLTGGGMAASNIWEAGGLIRSNSDVTHPNLQYHFGPLGFTISNGKIKVEQAFSLNVDQMRPKSTGEIKLNPSDPYKSPMINFRYMNDPYDLNEMVEAVYMARDLVSQQAFDEFRGAEMKPGDQFKSEEEIKDMLRANIETAYHPSCTCRMGYDDDAVTDSEFRVHGIEGLRVVDASVMPRIVSANLNAPIQMMASRAADFILGRPQLDPVNLEYST
;
A
#
# COMPACT_ATOMS: atom_id res chain seq x y z
N MET A 1 0.74 -8.66 -0.48
CA MET A 1 -0.40 -9.50 -0.94
C MET A 1 -1.60 -9.35 -0.02
N VAL A 2 -1.44 -8.69 1.12
CA VAL A 2 -2.56 -8.37 2.01
C VAL A 2 -3.57 -7.52 1.25
N TYR A 3 -4.85 -7.85 1.38
CA TYR A 3 -5.97 -7.14 0.78
C TYR A 3 -6.71 -6.38 1.89
N MET A 4 -6.66 -5.06 1.82
CA MET A 4 -7.32 -4.16 2.77
C MET A 4 -7.93 -3.01 1.98
N ARG A 5 -9.16 -2.60 2.31
CA ARG A 5 -9.89 -1.53 1.61
C ARG A 5 -9.66 -0.15 2.19
N GLY A 6 -9.21 -0.06 3.44
CA GLY A 6 -9.19 1.18 4.22
C GLY A 6 -10.49 1.40 5.00
N HIS A 7 -10.45 2.33 5.92
CA HIS A 7 -11.60 2.69 6.72
C HIS A 7 -12.51 3.67 5.96
N ARG A 8 -13.83 3.63 6.20
CA ARG A 8 -14.77 4.57 5.53
C ARG A 8 -14.39 6.03 5.73
N LEU A 9 -13.92 6.38 6.94
CA LEU A 9 -13.54 7.75 7.29
C LEU A 9 -12.29 8.25 6.53
N ASP A 10 -11.49 7.37 5.90
CA ASP A 10 -10.43 7.82 5.00
C ASP A 10 -11.04 8.49 3.75
N TYR A 11 -12.03 7.85 3.14
CA TYR A 11 -12.71 8.31 1.91
C TYR A 11 -13.68 9.45 2.20
N ASP A 12 -14.42 9.38 3.31
CA ASP A 12 -15.30 10.46 3.74
C ASP A 12 -14.48 11.71 4.06
N GLY A 13 -13.26 11.54 4.63
CA GLY A 13 -12.30 12.61 4.83
C GLY A 13 -11.82 13.22 3.50
N TRP A 14 -11.62 12.41 2.44
CA TRP A 14 -11.31 12.96 1.10
C TRP A 14 -12.45 13.87 0.60
N ALA A 15 -13.70 13.44 0.81
CA ALA A 15 -14.86 14.20 0.39
C ALA A 15 -15.00 15.52 1.13
N GLU A 16 -14.73 15.54 2.42
CA GLU A 16 -14.96 16.69 3.29
C GLU A 16 -13.80 17.68 3.29
N GLU A 17 -12.56 17.19 3.41
CA GLU A 17 -11.38 18.03 3.56
C GLU A 17 -10.83 18.53 2.21
N PHE A 18 -11.02 17.77 1.12
CA PHE A 18 -10.49 18.11 -0.21
C PHE A 18 -11.59 18.46 -1.22
N ASN A 19 -12.85 18.60 -0.75
CA ASN A 19 -14.00 18.91 -1.60
C ASN A 19 -14.20 17.92 -2.75
N LEU A 20 -14.16 16.62 -2.43
CA LEU A 20 -14.29 15.50 -3.37
C LEU A 20 -15.51 14.63 -3.02
N PRO A 21 -16.75 15.15 -3.06
CA PRO A 21 -17.95 14.45 -2.58
C PRO A 21 -18.22 13.12 -3.27
N GLU A 22 -17.79 12.98 -4.53
CA GLU A 22 -17.88 11.74 -5.30
C GLU A 22 -16.96 10.64 -4.78
N TRP A 23 -15.98 10.96 -3.93
CA TRP A 23 -15.06 10.01 -3.34
C TRP A 23 -15.45 9.52 -1.94
N ARG A 24 -16.68 9.81 -1.48
CA ARG A 24 -17.21 9.22 -0.25
C ARG A 24 -17.17 7.69 -0.32
N PHE A 25 -17.03 7.05 0.83
CA PHE A 25 -16.90 5.60 0.91
C PHE A 25 -18.04 4.85 0.24
N ASN A 26 -19.28 5.32 0.37
CA ASN A 26 -20.44 4.72 -0.27
C ASN A 26 -20.37 4.70 -1.81
N ASN A 27 -19.65 5.65 -2.43
CA ASN A 27 -19.37 5.68 -3.86
C ASN A 27 -18.18 4.78 -4.25
N CYS A 28 -17.26 4.51 -3.32
CA CYS A 28 -16.09 3.65 -3.53
C CYS A 28 -16.40 2.16 -3.30
N LEU A 29 -17.26 1.86 -2.33
CA LEU A 29 -17.61 0.50 -1.92
C LEU A 29 -18.09 -0.40 -3.07
N PRO A 30 -19.00 0.04 -3.96
CA PRO A 30 -19.46 -0.82 -5.07
C PRO A 30 -18.33 -1.26 -6.00
N TYR A 31 -17.29 -0.46 -6.17
CA TYR A 31 -16.11 -0.82 -6.97
C TYR A 31 -15.20 -1.83 -6.28
N PHE A 32 -15.09 -1.78 -4.95
CA PHE A 32 -14.42 -2.83 -4.19
C PHE A 32 -15.16 -4.17 -4.33
N ILE A 33 -16.49 -4.15 -4.16
CA ILE A 33 -17.35 -5.32 -4.28
C ILE A 33 -17.28 -5.89 -5.71
N ALA A 34 -17.44 -5.06 -6.74
CA ALA A 34 -17.39 -5.50 -8.14
C ALA A 34 -16.01 -6.01 -8.58
N GLY A 35 -14.92 -5.51 -7.97
CA GLY A 35 -13.55 -5.85 -8.33
C GLY A 35 -13.08 -7.20 -7.80
N GLU A 36 -13.58 -7.65 -6.65
CA GLU A 36 -13.09 -8.85 -5.97
C GLU A 36 -13.87 -10.13 -6.29
N GLN A 37 -13.15 -11.24 -6.26
CA GLN A 37 -13.69 -12.60 -6.21
C GLN A 37 -13.32 -13.22 -4.86
N TYR A 38 -14.11 -12.90 -3.85
CA TYR A 38 -13.87 -13.37 -2.49
C TYR A 38 -14.22 -14.84 -2.33
N GLN A 39 -13.31 -15.63 -1.75
CA GLN A 39 -13.44 -17.08 -1.59
C GLN A 39 -14.05 -17.51 -0.23
N GLY A 40 -14.31 -16.55 0.69
CA GLY A 40 -14.99 -16.80 1.96
C GLY A 40 -16.52 -16.82 1.84
N ASP A 41 -17.24 -16.65 2.94
CA ASP A 41 -18.69 -16.62 2.96
C ASP A 41 -19.27 -15.41 2.21
N ALA A 42 -20.50 -15.53 1.76
CA ALA A 42 -21.21 -14.44 1.13
C ALA A 42 -21.63 -13.40 2.15
N SER A 43 -21.42 -12.12 1.82
CA SER A 43 -21.95 -10.99 2.59
C SER A 43 -22.22 -9.82 1.65
N GLU A 44 -23.00 -8.87 2.10
CA GLU A 44 -23.26 -7.63 1.33
C GLU A 44 -22.01 -6.76 1.17
N TRP A 45 -21.00 -6.96 2.03
CA TRP A 45 -19.70 -6.27 1.97
C TRP A 45 -18.75 -6.87 0.94
N ARG A 46 -18.95 -8.12 0.50
CA ARG A 46 -17.95 -8.88 -0.25
C ARG A 46 -18.43 -9.31 -1.64
N GLY A 47 -17.60 -9.09 -2.65
CA GLY A 47 -17.87 -9.48 -4.04
C GLY A 47 -17.46 -10.91 -4.35
N LYS A 48 -18.22 -11.58 -5.25
CA LYS A 48 -17.98 -12.98 -5.65
C LYS A 48 -17.60 -13.14 -7.11
N THR A 49 -17.83 -12.13 -7.94
CA THR A 49 -17.78 -12.24 -9.40
C THR A 49 -16.70 -11.37 -10.06
N GLY A 50 -15.96 -10.61 -9.26
CA GLY A 50 -14.87 -9.79 -9.75
C GLY A 50 -13.68 -10.60 -10.25
N ARG A 51 -12.65 -9.92 -10.72
CA ARG A 51 -11.47 -10.56 -11.33
C ARG A 51 -10.33 -10.77 -10.35
N LEU A 52 -10.28 -9.98 -9.27
CA LEU A 52 -9.23 -10.09 -8.26
C LEU A 52 -9.59 -11.19 -7.26
N GLY A 53 -8.93 -12.33 -7.36
CA GLY A 53 -9.10 -13.40 -6.39
C GLY A 53 -8.62 -12.96 -5.01
N VAL A 54 -9.51 -13.01 -4.03
CA VAL A 54 -9.25 -12.67 -2.61
C VAL A 54 -9.63 -13.85 -1.74
N LYS A 55 -8.72 -14.24 -0.86
CA LYS A 55 -8.90 -15.36 0.06
C LYS A 55 -8.41 -14.95 1.45
N GLN A 56 -9.14 -15.33 2.49
CA GLN A 56 -8.61 -15.25 3.84
C GLN A 56 -7.46 -16.25 4.00
N ALA A 57 -6.36 -15.80 4.58
CA ALA A 57 -5.18 -16.62 4.81
C ALA A 57 -5.48 -17.76 5.79
N ASP A 58 -5.05 -18.97 5.46
CA ASP A 58 -5.46 -20.21 6.15
C ASP A 58 -4.30 -21.17 6.47
N TYR A 59 -3.04 -20.74 6.34
CA TYR A 59 -1.93 -21.60 6.71
C TYR A 59 -1.98 -21.91 8.23
N PRO A 60 -1.97 -23.20 8.61
CA PRO A 60 -2.08 -23.60 10.01
C PRO A 60 -0.72 -23.46 10.72
N ASP A 61 -0.58 -22.42 11.53
CA ASP A 61 0.55 -22.24 12.44
C ASP A 61 0.02 -21.77 13.79
N PRO A 62 0.36 -22.41 14.91
CA PRO A 62 -0.20 -22.12 16.21
C PRO A 62 0.12 -20.69 16.71
N LEU A 63 1.14 -20.03 16.15
CA LEU A 63 1.44 -18.65 16.48
C LEU A 63 0.35 -17.68 16.00
N TYR A 64 -0.37 -17.99 14.92
CA TYR A 64 -1.49 -17.13 14.50
C TYR A 64 -2.64 -17.20 15.50
N ASP A 65 -2.92 -18.40 16.05
CA ASP A 65 -3.95 -18.57 17.05
C ASP A 65 -3.56 -17.87 18.38
N ALA A 66 -2.28 -17.98 18.77
CA ALA A 66 -1.73 -17.27 19.92
C ALA A 66 -1.83 -15.75 19.74
N PHE A 67 -1.52 -15.23 18.55
CA PHE A 67 -1.64 -13.80 18.24
C PHE A 67 -3.09 -13.30 18.39
N LEU A 68 -4.06 -14.04 17.85
CA LEU A 68 -5.47 -13.67 17.94
C LEU A 68 -5.99 -13.74 19.39
N ALA A 69 -5.61 -14.77 20.15
CA ALA A 69 -5.97 -14.90 21.56
C ALA A 69 -5.33 -13.80 22.43
N ALA A 70 -4.08 -13.42 22.13
CA ALA A 70 -3.41 -12.32 22.79
C ALA A 70 -4.11 -10.97 22.54
N GLY A 71 -4.69 -10.76 21.36
CA GLY A 71 -5.51 -9.58 21.06
C GLY A 71 -6.73 -9.45 21.97
N GLU A 72 -7.39 -10.56 22.28
CA GLU A 72 -8.50 -10.59 23.24
C GLU A 72 -8.00 -10.33 24.67
N GLN A 73 -6.88 -10.93 25.06
CA GLN A 73 -6.28 -10.76 26.38
C GLN A 73 -5.75 -9.35 26.66
N SER A 74 -5.23 -8.67 25.63
CA SER A 74 -4.73 -7.28 25.73
C SER A 74 -5.83 -6.22 25.55
N GLY A 75 -7.09 -6.63 25.30
CA GLY A 75 -8.19 -5.71 25.04
C GLY A 75 -8.18 -5.05 23.68
N GLN A 76 -7.30 -5.46 22.75
CA GLN A 76 -7.26 -4.95 21.38
C GLN A 76 -8.36 -5.55 20.48
N GLY A 77 -9.04 -6.60 20.97
CA GLY A 77 -10.21 -7.20 20.35
C GLY A 77 -9.89 -8.07 19.13
N ARG A 78 -10.97 -8.59 18.54
CA ARG A 78 -10.92 -9.44 17.36
C ARG A 78 -11.94 -8.98 16.32
N SER A 79 -11.54 -8.94 15.05
CA SER A 79 -12.43 -8.73 13.93
C SER A 79 -12.68 -10.05 13.20
N GLN A 80 -13.88 -10.24 12.69
CA GLN A 80 -14.20 -11.37 11.82
C GLN A 80 -13.83 -11.06 10.36
N ASP A 81 -13.96 -9.81 9.96
CA ASP A 81 -13.64 -9.33 8.61
C ASP A 81 -13.18 -7.88 8.65
N LEU A 82 -11.89 -7.66 8.46
CA LEU A 82 -11.29 -6.31 8.41
C LEU A 82 -11.72 -5.49 7.18
N ASN A 83 -12.41 -6.11 6.21
CA ASN A 83 -12.98 -5.45 5.04
C ASN A 83 -14.53 -5.41 5.09
N GLY A 84 -15.12 -5.77 6.21
CA GLY A 84 -16.56 -5.83 6.46
C GLY A 84 -17.08 -4.69 7.34
N ALA A 85 -18.16 -4.97 8.06
CA ALA A 85 -18.86 -4.00 8.91
C ALA A 85 -18.05 -3.52 10.12
N ASN A 86 -17.15 -4.33 10.64
CA ASN A 86 -16.28 -4.00 11.79
C ASN A 86 -14.81 -4.23 11.43
N PRO A 87 -14.13 -3.20 10.89
CA PRO A 87 -12.72 -3.32 10.46
C PRO A 87 -11.70 -3.18 11.62
N GLU A 88 -12.13 -3.00 12.87
CA GLU A 88 -11.25 -2.84 14.02
C GLU A 88 -11.03 -4.16 14.77
N GLY A 89 -9.80 -4.42 15.20
CA GLY A 89 -9.39 -5.62 15.93
C GLY A 89 -8.39 -6.49 15.15
N LEU A 90 -8.03 -7.64 15.73
CA LEU A 90 -7.10 -8.59 15.14
C LEU A 90 -7.84 -9.69 14.36
N ALA A 91 -7.27 -10.13 13.24
CA ALA A 91 -7.88 -11.13 12.36
C ALA A 91 -6.83 -11.94 11.57
N ARG A 92 -7.29 -13.03 10.95
CA ARG A 92 -6.60 -13.61 9.79
C ARG A 92 -6.79 -12.66 8.62
N LEU A 93 -5.69 -12.31 7.94
CA LEU A 93 -5.70 -11.31 6.88
C LEU A 93 -6.21 -11.89 5.55
N ASP A 94 -6.95 -11.09 4.83
CA ASP A 94 -7.27 -11.38 3.43
C ASP A 94 -6.04 -11.16 2.54
N CYS A 95 -5.88 -12.01 1.54
CA CYS A 95 -4.77 -11.97 0.60
C CYS A 95 -5.25 -12.08 -0.84
N THR A 96 -4.56 -11.39 -1.74
CA THR A 96 -4.79 -11.52 -3.17
C THR A 96 -4.20 -12.83 -3.70
N VAL A 97 -4.96 -13.92 -3.51
CA VAL A 97 -4.60 -15.28 -3.88
C VAL A 97 -5.77 -15.94 -4.60
N ALA A 98 -5.48 -16.63 -5.70
CA ALA A 98 -6.39 -17.50 -6.40
C ALA A 98 -5.68 -18.80 -6.80
N ASN A 99 -6.31 -19.95 -6.54
CA ASN A 99 -5.77 -21.27 -6.89
C ASN A 99 -4.33 -21.48 -6.38
N GLY A 100 -4.06 -21.11 -5.12
CA GLY A 100 -2.75 -21.25 -4.50
C GLY A 100 -1.64 -20.36 -5.08
N LYS A 101 -1.98 -19.36 -5.90
CA LYS A 101 -1.05 -18.45 -6.55
C LYS A 101 -1.43 -17.01 -6.29
N ARG A 102 -0.42 -16.13 -6.26
CA ARG A 102 -0.64 -14.69 -6.18
C ARG A 102 -1.51 -14.21 -7.35
N CYS A 103 -2.64 -13.60 -7.04
CA CYS A 103 -3.51 -12.91 -7.99
C CYS A 103 -3.11 -11.43 -8.05
N SER A 104 -2.10 -11.11 -8.87
CA SER A 104 -1.69 -9.71 -9.08
C SER A 104 -2.64 -9.00 -10.04
N ALA A 105 -2.59 -7.65 -10.07
CA ALA A 105 -3.32 -6.86 -11.06
C ALA A 105 -3.01 -7.30 -12.51
N ALA A 106 -1.76 -7.69 -12.79
CA ALA A 106 -1.41 -8.26 -14.09
C ALA A 106 -2.13 -9.59 -14.36
N THR A 107 -2.27 -10.45 -13.34
CA THR A 107 -2.99 -11.73 -13.47
C THR A 107 -4.48 -11.53 -13.60
N ALA A 108 -5.06 -10.63 -12.80
CA ALA A 108 -6.49 -10.37 -12.77
C ALA A 108 -6.98 -9.60 -14.02
N HIS A 109 -6.23 -8.64 -14.50
CA HIS A 109 -6.69 -7.68 -15.51
C HIS A 109 -5.91 -7.72 -16.82
N LEU A 110 -4.56 -7.66 -16.78
CA LEU A 110 -3.75 -7.53 -17.98
C LEU A 110 -3.71 -8.84 -18.80
N LYS A 111 -3.35 -9.96 -18.18
CA LYS A 111 -3.21 -11.24 -18.90
C LYS A 111 -4.47 -11.65 -19.67
N PRO A 112 -5.69 -11.55 -19.11
CA PRO A 112 -6.91 -11.85 -19.86
C PRO A 112 -7.19 -10.88 -21.02
N ALA A 113 -6.58 -9.69 -21.02
CA ALA A 113 -6.78 -8.67 -22.04
C ALA A 113 -5.75 -8.73 -23.18
N LEU A 114 -4.64 -9.46 -23.02
CA LEU A 114 -3.54 -9.48 -24.01
C LEU A 114 -3.95 -10.01 -25.39
N SER A 115 -5.01 -10.82 -25.47
CA SER A 115 -5.53 -11.33 -26.74
C SER A 115 -6.41 -10.32 -27.49
N ARG A 116 -6.70 -9.16 -26.91
CA ARG A 116 -7.54 -8.15 -27.55
C ARG A 116 -6.80 -7.45 -28.68
N PRO A 117 -7.36 -7.32 -29.90
CA PRO A 117 -6.66 -6.70 -31.03
C PRO A 117 -6.38 -5.20 -30.83
N ASN A 118 -7.09 -4.55 -29.91
CA ASN A 118 -6.93 -3.13 -29.59
C ASN A 118 -5.97 -2.87 -28.41
N LEU A 119 -5.25 -3.89 -27.90
CA LEU A 119 -4.26 -3.75 -26.83
C LEU A 119 -2.88 -4.11 -27.35
N THR A 120 -1.95 -3.16 -27.29
CA THR A 120 -0.52 -3.38 -27.55
C THR A 120 0.26 -3.17 -26.27
N LEU A 121 1.02 -4.18 -25.84
CA LEU A 121 1.92 -4.11 -24.69
C LEU A 121 3.37 -3.96 -25.16
N ILE A 122 4.01 -2.84 -24.83
CA ILE A 122 5.43 -2.61 -25.05
C ILE A 122 6.11 -2.63 -23.68
N HIS A 123 6.83 -3.71 -23.36
CA HIS A 123 7.60 -3.82 -22.12
C HIS A 123 9.05 -3.37 -22.32
N SER A 124 9.80 -3.17 -21.22
CA SER A 124 11.18 -2.68 -21.26
C SER A 124 11.29 -1.36 -22.05
N ALA A 125 10.28 -0.50 -21.90
CA ALA A 125 10.19 0.82 -22.49
C ALA A 125 10.34 1.86 -21.37
N ASP A 126 11.45 2.60 -21.39
CA ASP A 126 11.71 3.67 -20.42
C ASP A 126 11.14 4.99 -20.92
N THR A 127 9.99 5.40 -20.37
CA THR A 127 9.29 6.63 -20.77
C THR A 127 9.99 7.84 -20.14
N GLN A 128 10.42 8.75 -20.98
CA GLN A 128 11.27 9.87 -20.62
C GLN A 128 10.58 11.24 -20.69
N GLN A 129 9.51 11.35 -21.50
CA GLN A 129 8.86 12.64 -21.73
C GLN A 129 7.42 12.49 -22.21
N ILE A 130 6.55 13.39 -21.76
CA ILE A 130 5.23 13.65 -22.34
C ILE A 130 5.38 14.75 -23.39
N LEU A 131 4.88 14.52 -24.58
CA LEU A 131 4.87 15.53 -25.64
C LEU A 131 3.67 16.47 -25.45
N LEU A 132 3.95 17.77 -25.39
CA LEU A 132 2.95 18.82 -25.28
C LEU A 132 2.98 19.73 -26.50
N ASN A 133 1.80 20.09 -27.00
CA ASN A 133 1.58 21.21 -27.93
C ASN A 133 0.71 22.24 -27.22
N GLY A 134 1.31 23.37 -26.85
CA GLY A 134 0.67 24.27 -25.90
C GLY A 134 0.39 23.55 -24.58
N ASN A 135 -0.88 23.52 -24.18
CA ASN A 135 -1.39 22.84 -23.00
C ASN A 135 -2.07 21.50 -23.31
N LYS A 136 -1.86 20.91 -24.48
CA LYS A 136 -2.42 19.62 -24.88
C LYS A 136 -1.38 18.52 -24.94
N ALA A 137 -1.62 17.39 -24.27
CA ALA A 137 -0.81 16.18 -24.38
C ALA A 137 -1.04 15.50 -25.73
N GLN A 138 0.06 15.25 -26.46
CA GLN A 138 0.03 14.66 -27.81
C GLN A 138 0.62 13.26 -27.89
N GLY A 139 1.33 12.79 -26.85
CA GLY A 139 1.99 11.51 -26.89
C GLY A 139 3.11 11.40 -25.88
N VAL A 140 3.96 10.40 -26.08
CA VAL A 140 5.09 10.12 -25.19
C VAL A 140 6.35 9.78 -26.01
N VAL A 141 7.50 10.04 -25.38
CA VAL A 141 8.81 9.60 -25.86
C VAL A 141 9.38 8.60 -24.87
N PHE A 142 9.82 7.46 -25.37
CA PHE A 142 10.46 6.43 -24.55
C PHE A 142 11.64 5.78 -25.28
N THR A 143 12.52 5.16 -24.49
CA THR A 143 13.63 4.35 -25.04
C THR A 143 13.24 2.87 -24.95
N HIS A 144 13.35 2.17 -26.06
CA HIS A 144 13.15 0.73 -26.15
C HIS A 144 14.30 0.09 -26.95
N ARG A 145 15.00 -0.86 -26.35
CA ARG A 145 16.16 -1.56 -26.94
C ARG A 145 17.26 -0.59 -27.47
N GLY A 146 17.45 0.54 -26.78
CA GLY A 146 18.44 1.57 -27.14
C GLY A 146 17.95 2.59 -28.15
N GLU A 147 16.78 2.40 -28.75
CA GLU A 147 16.18 3.35 -29.71
C GLU A 147 15.21 4.30 -29.01
N ARG A 148 15.26 5.58 -29.39
CA ARG A 148 14.30 6.59 -28.93
C ARG A 148 13.07 6.57 -29.85
N ILE A 149 11.92 6.22 -29.27
CA ILE A 149 10.66 6.07 -29.99
C ILE A 149 9.67 7.13 -29.54
N THR A 150 8.91 7.67 -30.48
CA THR A 150 7.80 8.60 -30.23
C THR A 150 6.49 7.93 -30.63
N ILE A 151 5.50 7.97 -29.72
CA ILE A 151 4.13 7.54 -30.03
C ILE A 151 3.17 8.69 -29.74
N ASN A 152 2.34 9.02 -30.74
CA ASN A 152 1.29 10.01 -30.59
C ASN A 152 0.03 9.37 -29.98
N ALA A 153 -0.63 10.11 -29.08
CA ALA A 153 -1.89 9.73 -28.50
C ALA A 153 -3.04 10.16 -29.41
N GLY A 154 -3.94 9.23 -29.70
CA GLY A 154 -5.16 9.52 -30.48
C GLY A 154 -6.25 10.22 -29.66
N ARG A 155 -6.27 10.01 -28.33
CA ARG A 155 -7.25 10.63 -27.42
C ARG A 155 -6.54 11.30 -26.23
N GLU A 156 -5.90 10.53 -25.38
CA GLU A 156 -5.24 11.04 -24.17
C GLU A 156 -4.02 10.18 -23.79
N VAL A 157 -3.16 10.73 -22.95
CA VAL A 157 -2.06 10.05 -22.26
C VAL A 157 -2.49 9.81 -20.82
N ILE A 158 -2.30 8.58 -20.31
CA ILE A 158 -2.65 8.19 -18.94
C ILE A 158 -1.38 7.72 -18.25
N LEU A 159 -0.97 8.41 -17.20
CA LEU A 159 0.18 8.04 -16.38
C LEU A 159 -0.27 7.06 -15.28
N CYS A 160 0.44 5.94 -15.18
CA CYS A 160 0.26 4.94 -14.14
C CYS A 160 1.63 4.54 -13.56
N GLY A 161 2.54 5.50 -13.41
CA GLY A 161 3.92 5.28 -12.95
C GLY A 161 4.09 5.14 -11.44
N GLY A 162 3.01 5.34 -10.67
CA GLY A 162 3.02 5.34 -9.21
C GLY A 162 3.58 6.62 -8.60
N ALA A 163 3.55 6.71 -7.28
CA ALA A 163 3.89 7.92 -6.53
C ALA A 163 5.31 8.45 -6.75
N ILE A 164 6.20 7.66 -7.32
CA ILE A 164 7.59 8.06 -7.60
C ILE A 164 7.77 8.47 -9.06
N ASN A 165 7.28 7.66 -10.01
CA ASN A 165 7.59 7.90 -11.41
C ASN A 165 6.59 8.82 -12.11
N SER A 166 5.32 8.90 -11.68
CA SER A 166 4.36 9.84 -12.27
C SER A 166 4.76 11.30 -12.04
N PRO A 167 5.08 11.77 -10.82
CA PRO A 167 5.59 13.12 -10.63
C PRO A 167 6.94 13.35 -11.32
N LYS A 168 7.85 12.34 -11.33
CA LYS A 168 9.11 12.43 -12.05
C LYS A 168 8.87 12.72 -13.54
N LEU A 169 7.99 11.97 -14.20
CA LEU A 169 7.70 12.11 -15.62
C LEU A 169 7.01 13.45 -15.93
N LEU A 170 6.11 13.93 -15.06
CA LEU A 170 5.55 15.27 -15.17
C LEU A 170 6.66 16.33 -15.14
N MET A 171 7.53 16.30 -14.15
CA MET A 171 8.65 17.25 -14.02
C MET A 171 9.61 17.19 -15.20
N LEU A 172 10.00 16.00 -15.67
CA LEU A 172 10.84 15.84 -16.88
C LEU A 172 10.19 16.41 -18.14
N SER A 173 8.85 16.54 -18.13
CA SER A 173 8.07 17.11 -19.24
C SER A 173 7.84 18.63 -19.11
N GLY A 174 8.40 19.25 -18.06
CA GLY A 174 8.24 20.68 -17.78
C GLY A 174 6.96 21.03 -17.02
N ILE A 175 6.32 20.05 -16.36
CA ILE A 175 5.08 20.21 -15.58
C ILE A 175 5.44 20.04 -14.11
N GLY A 176 5.35 21.11 -13.31
CA GLY A 176 5.68 21.05 -11.89
C GLY A 176 6.13 22.37 -11.29
N PRO A 177 6.82 22.35 -10.12
CA PRO A 177 7.31 23.55 -9.44
C PRO A 177 8.36 24.27 -10.29
N GLU A 178 8.03 25.48 -10.73
CA GLU A 178 8.82 26.24 -11.73
C GLU A 178 10.30 26.42 -11.32
N ASN A 179 10.55 26.81 -10.06
CA ASN A 179 11.92 27.04 -9.58
C ASN A 179 12.74 25.77 -9.60
N HIS A 180 12.17 24.64 -9.11
CA HIS A 180 12.85 23.34 -9.13
C HIS A 180 13.16 22.86 -10.56
N LEU A 181 12.24 23.07 -11.51
CA LEU A 181 12.48 22.74 -12.91
C LEU A 181 13.65 23.54 -13.50
N LYS A 182 13.74 24.85 -13.18
CA LYS A 182 14.86 25.71 -13.58
C LYS A 182 16.19 25.23 -12.99
N ASP A 183 16.21 24.83 -11.72
CA ASP A 183 17.39 24.28 -11.03
C ASP A 183 17.89 22.99 -11.69
N CYS A 184 16.96 22.23 -12.30
CA CYS A 184 17.25 21.01 -13.08
C CYS A 184 17.54 21.28 -14.58
N ASN A 185 17.66 22.53 -15.01
CA ASN A 185 17.80 22.93 -16.42
C ASN A 185 16.65 22.43 -17.31
N ILE A 186 15.47 22.26 -16.76
CA ILE A 186 14.25 21.90 -17.49
C ILE A 186 13.44 23.17 -17.71
N LYS A 187 13.04 23.41 -18.97
CA LYS A 187 12.20 24.56 -19.31
C LYS A 187 10.78 24.37 -18.72
N PRO A 188 10.33 25.20 -17.78
CA PRO A 188 8.96 25.13 -17.28
C PRO A 188 7.94 25.38 -18.41
N ARG A 189 6.91 24.57 -18.45
CA ARG A 189 5.76 24.71 -19.38
C ARG A 189 4.47 25.01 -18.67
N ILE A 190 4.20 24.24 -17.61
CA ILE A 190 3.00 24.38 -16.78
C ILE A 190 3.45 24.41 -15.32
N HIS A 191 3.09 25.46 -14.64
CA HIS A 191 3.33 25.60 -13.20
C HIS A 191 2.27 24.84 -12.41
N LEU A 192 2.66 23.72 -11.79
CA LEU A 192 1.86 22.93 -10.87
C LEU A 192 2.71 22.63 -9.63
N PRO A 193 2.61 23.47 -8.58
CA PRO A 193 3.51 23.40 -7.41
C PRO A 193 3.38 22.09 -6.63
N GLY A 194 2.21 21.46 -6.65
CA GLY A 194 1.94 20.20 -5.95
C GLY A 194 2.62 18.97 -6.55
N VAL A 195 3.15 19.03 -7.77
CA VAL A 195 3.82 17.86 -8.37
C VAL A 195 5.06 17.47 -7.57
N GLY A 196 5.05 16.24 -7.05
CA GLY A 196 6.10 15.68 -6.20
C GLY A 196 6.02 16.10 -4.73
N GLN A 197 5.07 16.95 -4.34
CA GLN A 197 4.83 17.34 -2.95
C GLN A 197 3.86 16.39 -2.26
N ASN A 198 3.69 16.53 -0.94
CA ASN A 198 2.74 15.75 -0.13
C ASN A 198 3.00 14.23 -0.16
N LEU A 199 4.24 13.79 -0.37
CA LEU A 199 4.58 12.36 -0.30
C LEU A 199 4.22 11.80 1.06
N GLN A 200 3.33 10.80 1.08
CA GLN A 200 2.94 10.06 2.26
C GLN A 200 3.26 8.58 2.08
N ASP A 201 3.57 7.91 3.19
CA ASP A 201 3.82 6.48 3.26
C ASP A 201 3.54 6.00 4.67
N HIS A 202 3.18 4.75 4.85
CA HIS A 202 3.09 4.14 6.17
C HIS A 202 4.48 3.85 6.70
N ALA A 203 4.82 4.52 7.80
CA ALA A 203 6.05 4.26 8.54
C ALA A 203 5.90 2.99 9.38
N LYS A 204 6.91 2.13 9.38
CA LYS A 204 6.85 0.81 9.99
C LYS A 204 8.00 0.56 10.94
N ILE A 205 7.70 -0.03 12.10
CA ILE A 205 8.69 -0.64 12.99
C ILE A 205 8.45 -2.15 13.10
N ARG A 206 9.53 -2.93 13.15
CA ARG A 206 9.46 -4.38 13.36
C ARG A 206 9.93 -4.75 14.75
N LEU A 207 9.05 -5.43 15.49
CA LEU A 207 9.43 -6.16 16.69
C LEU A 207 9.66 -7.63 16.33
N GLN A 208 10.74 -8.22 16.81
CA GLN A 208 11.08 -9.62 16.57
C GLN A 208 11.48 -10.28 17.88
N PHE A 209 10.89 -11.43 18.15
CA PHE A 209 11.09 -12.19 19.38
C PHE A 209 11.61 -13.59 19.06
N GLU A 210 12.56 -14.09 19.88
CA GLU A 210 12.91 -15.49 19.83
C GLU A 210 11.69 -16.38 20.05
N SER A 211 11.65 -17.52 19.35
CA SER A 211 10.64 -18.53 19.61
C SER A 211 11.23 -19.66 20.46
N LYS A 212 10.64 -19.92 21.63
CA LYS A 212 10.98 -21.10 22.46
C LYS A 212 10.71 -22.43 21.75
N LYS A 213 9.72 -22.44 20.84
CA LYS A 213 9.34 -23.61 20.05
C LYS A 213 9.84 -23.50 18.62
N ARG A 214 10.31 -24.62 18.08
CA ARG A 214 10.65 -24.69 16.65
C ARG A 214 9.36 -24.87 15.83
N LEU A 215 9.09 -23.91 14.95
CA LEU A 215 7.88 -23.85 14.14
C LEU A 215 8.17 -24.22 12.67
N PRO A 216 7.14 -24.52 11.87
CA PRO A 216 7.32 -24.98 10.49
C PRO A 216 8.21 -24.08 9.63
N PHE A 217 8.00 -22.74 9.69
CA PHE A 217 8.78 -21.79 8.89
C PHE A 217 10.28 -21.78 9.27
N HIS A 218 10.66 -22.12 10.50
CA HIS A 218 12.07 -22.19 10.90
C HIS A 218 12.84 -23.28 10.14
N SER A 219 12.14 -24.27 9.60
CA SER A 219 12.73 -25.37 8.86
C SER A 219 13.12 -25.00 7.42
N ILE A 220 12.73 -23.83 6.92
CA ILE A 220 12.91 -23.44 5.51
C ILE A 220 14.39 -23.22 5.11
N ASN A 221 15.30 -23.11 6.09
CA ASN A 221 16.74 -23.08 5.82
C ASN A 221 17.26 -24.42 5.26
N ASN A 222 16.57 -25.53 5.50
CA ASN A 222 16.94 -26.85 5.00
C ASN A 222 16.48 -27.01 3.54
N PRO A 223 17.37 -27.28 2.57
CA PRO A 223 17.01 -27.45 1.16
C PRO A 223 15.98 -28.56 0.91
N PHE A 224 16.03 -29.66 1.68
CA PHE A 224 15.07 -30.76 1.55
C PHE A 224 13.65 -30.31 1.94
N ASN A 225 13.52 -29.52 3.02
CA ASN A 225 12.22 -28.97 3.42
C ASN A 225 11.68 -27.97 2.41
N LYS A 226 12.54 -27.17 1.78
CA LYS A 226 12.15 -26.30 0.66
C LYS A 226 11.60 -27.10 -0.51
N LEU A 227 12.30 -28.19 -0.89
CA LEU A 227 11.84 -29.05 -1.97
C LEU A 227 10.50 -29.71 -1.62
N LYS A 228 10.36 -30.25 -0.41
CA LYS A 228 9.09 -30.83 0.09
C LYS A 228 7.94 -29.82 0.06
N ALA A 229 8.17 -28.59 0.51
CA ALA A 229 7.17 -27.52 0.49
C ALA A 229 6.77 -27.14 -0.97
N GLY A 230 7.75 -27.11 -1.89
CA GLY A 230 7.50 -26.87 -3.31
C GLY A 230 6.69 -27.98 -3.97
N ILE A 231 7.02 -29.26 -3.71
CA ILE A 231 6.27 -30.41 -4.22
C ILE A 231 4.83 -30.41 -3.67
N ASN A 232 4.66 -30.17 -2.37
CA ASN A 232 3.33 -30.08 -1.77
C ASN A 232 2.49 -28.99 -2.45
N TRP A 233 3.07 -27.80 -2.66
CA TRP A 233 2.38 -26.72 -3.36
C TRP A 233 2.02 -27.08 -4.81
N MET A 234 2.92 -27.74 -5.54
CA MET A 234 2.65 -28.17 -6.92
C MET A 234 1.48 -29.17 -7.00
N LEU A 235 1.33 -30.05 -6.00
CA LEU A 235 0.29 -31.08 -5.99
C LEU A 235 -1.06 -30.56 -5.45
N THR A 236 -1.02 -29.67 -4.46
CA THR A 236 -2.21 -29.25 -3.71
C THR A 236 -2.61 -27.79 -3.89
N GLY A 237 -1.70 -26.94 -4.41
CA GLY A 237 -1.86 -25.50 -4.42
C GLY A 237 -1.80 -24.86 -3.03
N GLY A 238 -1.48 -25.63 -1.97
CA GLY A 238 -1.52 -25.22 -0.56
C GLY A 238 -0.19 -25.37 0.17
N GLY A 239 -0.26 -25.27 1.50
CA GLY A 239 0.87 -25.44 2.40
C GLY A 239 1.79 -24.22 2.50
N MET A 240 2.97 -24.39 3.12
CA MET A 240 3.90 -23.30 3.44
C MET A 240 4.30 -22.45 2.21
N ALA A 241 4.44 -23.06 1.03
CA ALA A 241 4.83 -22.34 -0.18
C ALA A 241 3.68 -21.52 -0.80
N ALA A 242 2.44 -21.73 -0.37
CA ALA A 242 1.29 -20.90 -0.74
C ALA A 242 1.09 -19.72 0.23
N SER A 243 1.69 -19.79 1.41
CA SER A 243 1.58 -18.74 2.44
C SER A 243 2.37 -17.49 2.04
N ASN A 244 1.81 -16.32 2.38
CA ASN A 244 2.53 -15.05 2.30
C ASN A 244 3.30 -14.71 3.59
N ILE A 245 3.26 -15.59 4.60
CA ILE A 245 3.85 -15.45 5.94
C ILE A 245 3.09 -14.46 6.83
N TRP A 246 2.72 -13.29 6.32
CA TRP A 246 1.97 -12.26 7.02
C TRP A 246 0.47 -12.57 6.92
N GLU A 247 0.01 -13.61 7.63
CA GLU A 247 -1.35 -14.12 7.49
C GLU A 247 -2.28 -13.73 8.64
N ALA A 248 -1.75 -13.09 9.67
CA ALA A 248 -2.54 -12.46 10.72
C ALA A 248 -2.09 -11.01 10.92
N GLY A 249 -2.97 -10.21 11.43
CA GLY A 249 -2.72 -8.79 11.67
C GLY A 249 -3.97 -8.14 12.22
N GLY A 250 -4.07 -6.83 12.10
CA GLY A 250 -5.24 -6.10 12.58
C GLY A 250 -5.13 -4.61 12.35
N LEU A 251 -6.26 -3.95 12.50
CA LEU A 251 -6.38 -2.51 12.56
C LEU A 251 -6.82 -2.12 13.97
N ILE A 252 -6.06 -1.27 14.64
CA ILE A 252 -6.28 -0.90 16.02
C ILE A 252 -6.13 0.61 16.23
N ARG A 253 -6.72 1.13 17.30
CA ARG A 253 -6.52 2.51 17.74
C ARG A 253 -5.38 2.56 18.74
N SER A 254 -4.49 3.56 18.60
CA SER A 254 -3.39 3.79 19.54
C SER A 254 -3.88 4.21 20.93
N ASN A 255 -5.04 4.86 20.99
CA ASN A 255 -5.69 5.30 22.24
C ASN A 255 -7.17 5.59 22.02
N SER A 256 -7.90 5.91 23.09
CA SER A 256 -9.35 6.18 23.06
C SER A 256 -9.76 7.48 22.33
N ASP A 257 -8.83 8.41 22.17
CA ASP A 257 -9.14 9.72 21.56
C ASP A 257 -9.10 9.67 20.03
N VAL A 258 -8.60 8.55 19.48
CA VAL A 258 -8.55 8.33 18.04
C VAL A 258 -9.89 7.82 17.52
N THR A 259 -10.44 8.49 16.52
CA THR A 259 -11.80 8.23 15.99
C THR A 259 -11.93 6.90 15.25
N HIS A 260 -10.87 6.42 14.61
CA HIS A 260 -10.82 5.15 13.87
C HIS A 260 -9.39 4.61 13.85
N PRO A 261 -9.17 3.32 13.52
CA PRO A 261 -7.85 2.72 13.55
C PRO A 261 -6.77 3.53 12.84
N ASN A 262 -5.66 3.74 13.53
CA ASN A 262 -4.50 4.50 13.08
C ASN A 262 -3.20 3.69 13.08
N LEU A 263 -3.27 2.43 13.56
CA LEU A 263 -2.17 1.47 13.55
C LEU A 263 -2.61 0.18 12.85
N GLN A 264 -1.70 -0.44 12.10
CA GLN A 264 -1.90 -1.76 11.51
C GLN A 264 -0.82 -2.73 11.98
N TYR A 265 -1.24 -3.93 12.36
CA TYR A 265 -0.34 -5.04 12.62
C TYR A 265 -0.22 -5.97 11.42
N HIS A 266 1.03 -6.40 11.17
CA HIS A 266 1.32 -7.56 10.33
C HIS A 266 2.12 -8.56 11.16
N PHE A 267 1.51 -9.71 11.45
CA PHE A 267 2.12 -10.75 12.25
C PHE A 267 2.50 -11.96 11.40
N GLY A 268 3.72 -12.48 11.61
CA GLY A 268 4.22 -13.66 10.92
C GLY A 268 5.10 -14.55 11.79
N PRO A 269 4.94 -15.89 11.69
CA PRO A 269 5.70 -16.89 12.46
C PRO A 269 7.11 -17.06 11.89
N LEU A 270 7.76 -15.99 11.51
CA LEU A 270 9.08 -15.96 10.91
C LEU A 270 9.87 -14.76 11.42
N GLY A 271 11.07 -15.04 11.96
CA GLY A 271 12.10 -14.03 12.16
C GLY A 271 13.22 -14.17 11.14
N PHE A 272 13.88 -13.08 10.82
CA PHE A 272 15.04 -13.12 9.93
C PHE A 272 16.03 -12.00 10.22
N THR A 273 17.28 -12.28 9.88
CA THR A 273 18.35 -11.29 9.83
C THR A 273 18.87 -11.18 8.41
N ILE A 274 19.34 -9.99 8.05
CA ILE A 274 19.98 -9.74 6.76
C ILE A 274 21.46 -9.45 7.06
N SER A 275 22.34 -10.33 6.54
CA SER A 275 23.78 -10.14 6.65
C SER A 275 24.42 -10.32 5.27
N ASN A 276 25.22 -9.34 4.84
CA ASN A 276 25.89 -9.37 3.53
C ASN A 276 24.92 -9.66 2.35
N GLY A 277 23.72 -9.05 2.39
CA GLY A 277 22.67 -9.23 1.36
C GLY A 277 22.00 -10.61 1.37
N LYS A 278 22.32 -11.49 2.32
CA LYS A 278 21.69 -12.80 2.47
C LYS A 278 20.70 -12.80 3.62
N ILE A 279 19.50 -13.31 3.36
CA ILE A 279 18.46 -13.51 4.39
C ILE A 279 18.75 -14.84 5.08
N LYS A 280 18.88 -14.79 6.40
CA LYS A 280 18.94 -15.95 7.28
C LYS A 280 17.67 -15.99 8.11
N VAL A 281 16.92 -17.10 8.01
CA VAL A 281 15.75 -17.34 8.85
C VAL A 281 16.22 -17.71 10.25
N GLU A 282 15.69 -17.03 11.25
CA GLU A 282 15.96 -17.27 12.66
C GLU A 282 14.78 -18.03 13.30
N GLN A 283 15.04 -18.69 14.44
CA GLN A 283 13.98 -19.28 15.25
C GLN A 283 13.28 -18.17 16.04
N ALA A 284 12.45 -17.42 15.34
CA ALA A 284 11.82 -16.21 15.85
C ALA A 284 10.49 -15.97 15.12
N PHE A 285 9.65 -15.10 15.67
CA PHE A 285 8.48 -14.55 15.02
C PHE A 285 8.54 -13.03 15.00
N SER A 286 7.77 -12.40 14.14
CA SER A 286 7.81 -10.95 13.94
C SER A 286 6.43 -10.33 13.97
N LEU A 287 6.34 -9.16 14.57
CA LEU A 287 5.21 -8.25 14.54
C LEU A 287 5.68 -6.92 13.96
N ASN A 288 5.18 -6.55 12.78
CA ASN A 288 5.34 -5.19 12.27
C ASN A 288 4.18 -4.35 12.77
N VAL A 289 4.48 -3.11 13.12
CA VAL A 289 3.47 -2.09 13.43
C VAL A 289 3.66 -0.97 12.43
N ASP A 290 2.61 -0.69 11.68
CA ASP A 290 2.60 0.32 10.63
C ASP A 290 1.69 1.48 11.06
N GLN A 291 2.20 2.72 10.95
CA GLN A 291 1.41 3.94 11.18
C GLN A 291 0.52 4.18 9.96
N MET A 292 -0.80 4.26 10.16
CA MET A 292 -1.74 4.33 9.04
C MET A 292 -2.12 5.75 8.61
N ARG A 293 -2.01 6.73 9.49
CA ARG A 293 -2.44 8.11 9.22
C ARG A 293 -1.39 9.13 9.61
N PRO A 294 -0.21 9.12 8.93
CA PRO A 294 0.87 10.06 9.24
C PRO A 294 0.45 11.50 8.97
N LYS A 295 0.92 12.41 9.82
CA LYS A 295 0.86 13.86 9.61
C LYS A 295 2.10 14.38 8.87
N SER A 296 3.22 13.71 9.01
CA SER A 296 4.44 14.02 8.26
C SER A 296 4.22 13.82 6.77
N THR A 297 4.63 14.80 5.98
CA THR A 297 4.62 14.74 4.53
C THR A 297 6.01 15.03 3.97
N GLY A 298 6.35 14.29 2.95
CA GLY A 298 7.62 14.41 2.25
C GLY A 298 7.49 14.93 0.82
N GLU A 299 8.51 14.67 0.02
CA GLU A 299 8.57 15.15 -1.35
C GLU A 299 9.37 14.21 -2.27
N ILE A 300 9.04 14.26 -3.56
CA ILE A 300 9.82 13.70 -4.66
C ILE A 300 10.39 14.87 -5.47
N LYS A 301 11.69 14.87 -5.70
CA LYS A 301 12.37 15.88 -6.54
C LYS A 301 13.25 15.21 -7.57
N LEU A 302 13.41 15.85 -8.73
CA LEU A 302 14.43 15.47 -9.67
C LEU A 302 15.82 15.73 -9.08
N ASN A 303 16.81 14.95 -9.52
CA ASN A 303 18.19 15.21 -9.15
C ASN A 303 18.74 16.38 -10.01
N PRO A 304 19.13 17.53 -9.44
CA PRO A 304 19.58 18.68 -10.23
C PRO A 304 20.84 18.39 -11.05
N SER A 305 21.69 17.46 -10.62
CA SER A 305 22.91 17.10 -11.36
C SER A 305 22.63 16.23 -12.58
N ASP A 306 21.56 15.44 -12.56
CA ASP A 306 21.11 14.61 -13.66
C ASP A 306 19.62 14.23 -13.47
N PRO A 307 18.68 14.96 -14.07
CA PRO A 307 17.25 14.76 -13.89
C PRO A 307 16.74 13.38 -14.33
N TYR A 308 17.48 12.69 -15.20
CA TYR A 308 17.09 11.36 -15.70
C TYR A 308 17.44 10.22 -14.74
N LYS A 309 18.33 10.44 -13.78
CA LYS A 309 18.64 9.49 -12.71
C LYS A 309 17.44 9.26 -11.78
N SER A 310 17.65 8.37 -10.82
CA SER A 310 16.67 8.15 -9.74
C SER A 310 16.34 9.48 -9.06
N PRO A 311 15.05 9.78 -8.80
CA PRO A 311 14.68 11.01 -8.11
C PRO A 311 15.15 10.97 -6.66
N MET A 312 15.26 12.13 -6.06
CA MET A 312 15.44 12.27 -4.62
C MET A 312 14.09 12.01 -3.96
N ILE A 313 14.08 11.06 -3.01
CA ILE A 313 12.90 10.66 -2.26
C ILE A 313 13.14 11.02 -0.81
N ASN A 314 12.34 11.93 -0.28
CA ASN A 314 12.42 12.34 1.12
C ASN A 314 11.06 12.14 1.79
N PHE A 315 10.90 11.07 2.54
CA PHE A 315 9.65 10.78 3.25
C PHE A 315 9.41 11.66 4.47
N ARG A 316 10.48 12.19 5.10
CA ARG A 316 10.43 12.98 6.35
C ARG A 316 9.67 12.25 7.47
N TYR A 317 9.85 10.94 7.60
CA TYR A 317 9.24 10.17 8.67
C TYR A 317 9.51 10.79 10.04
N MET A 318 8.52 10.75 10.92
CA MET A 318 8.61 11.25 12.29
C MET A 318 8.99 12.75 12.41
N ASN A 319 8.80 13.53 11.34
CA ASN A 319 9.06 14.98 11.36
C ASN A 319 7.99 15.72 12.18
N ASP A 320 6.75 15.24 12.16
CA ASP A 320 5.70 15.73 13.04
C ASP A 320 5.80 15.02 14.39
N PRO A 321 5.81 15.76 15.52
CA PRO A 321 5.85 15.15 16.85
C PRO A 321 4.70 14.19 17.16
N TYR A 322 3.54 14.42 16.55
CA TYR A 322 2.39 13.52 16.68
C TYR A 322 2.75 12.11 16.19
N ASP A 323 3.38 12.00 15.03
CA ASP A 323 3.75 10.71 14.42
C ASP A 323 4.72 9.92 15.30
N LEU A 324 5.68 10.63 15.87
CA LEU A 324 6.68 10.03 16.75
C LEU A 324 6.05 9.52 18.06
N ASN A 325 5.17 10.31 18.68
CA ASN A 325 4.47 9.91 19.89
C ASN A 325 3.52 8.74 19.66
N GLU A 326 2.76 8.76 18.56
CA GLU A 326 1.89 7.66 18.15
C GLU A 326 2.67 6.36 17.97
N MET A 327 3.86 6.41 17.37
CA MET A 327 4.71 5.24 17.20
C MET A 327 5.38 4.75 18.48
N VAL A 328 5.58 5.61 19.46
CA VAL A 328 5.99 5.20 20.82
C VAL A 328 4.91 4.36 21.47
N GLU A 329 3.64 4.83 21.44
CA GLU A 329 2.49 4.07 21.92
C GLU A 329 2.35 2.74 21.18
N ALA A 330 2.56 2.74 19.87
CA ALA A 330 2.53 1.54 19.03
C ALA A 330 3.56 0.48 19.50
N VAL A 331 4.76 0.88 19.91
CA VAL A 331 5.77 -0.03 20.47
C VAL A 331 5.31 -0.61 21.80
N TYR A 332 4.77 0.22 22.71
CA TYR A 332 4.25 -0.26 23.99
C TYR A 332 3.09 -1.24 23.81
N MET A 333 2.13 -0.91 22.95
CA MET A 333 0.97 -1.78 22.65
C MET A 333 1.40 -3.13 22.02
N ALA A 334 2.39 -3.12 21.13
CA ALA A 334 2.93 -4.33 20.52
C ALA A 334 3.65 -5.22 21.54
N ARG A 335 4.42 -4.62 22.47
CA ARG A 335 5.07 -5.33 23.58
C ARG A 335 4.05 -5.91 24.56
N ASP A 336 3.02 -5.13 24.91
CA ASP A 336 1.93 -5.60 25.74
C ASP A 336 1.22 -6.81 25.11
N LEU A 337 0.84 -6.74 23.81
CA LEU A 337 0.23 -7.84 23.08
C LEU A 337 1.08 -9.12 23.15
N VAL A 338 2.38 -9.01 22.90
CA VAL A 338 3.28 -10.19 22.91
C VAL A 338 3.53 -10.65 24.35
N SER A 339 3.33 -9.81 25.38
CA SER A 339 3.47 -10.19 26.80
C SER A 339 2.34 -11.07 27.32
N GLN A 340 1.21 -11.17 26.59
CA GLN A 340 0.03 -11.91 27.03
C GLN A 340 0.27 -13.41 27.17
N GLN A 341 -0.54 -14.07 28.02
CA GLN A 341 -0.43 -15.51 28.35
C GLN A 341 -0.45 -16.41 27.11
N ALA A 342 -1.21 -16.03 26.08
CA ALA A 342 -1.28 -16.80 24.84
C ALA A 342 0.09 -17.00 24.15
N PHE A 343 1.06 -16.12 24.38
CA PHE A 343 2.42 -16.24 23.88
C PHE A 343 3.41 -16.94 24.80
N ASP A 344 3.07 -17.34 26.03
CA ASP A 344 4.02 -17.89 27.01
C ASP A 344 4.79 -19.10 26.54
N GLU A 345 4.14 -19.95 25.73
CA GLU A 345 4.78 -21.13 25.14
C GLU A 345 5.79 -20.78 24.03
N PHE A 346 5.64 -19.61 23.40
CA PHE A 346 6.40 -19.23 22.21
C PHE A 346 7.41 -18.11 22.49
N ARG A 347 7.05 -17.15 23.32
CA ARG A 347 7.81 -15.91 23.55
C ARG A 347 9.14 -16.18 24.26
N GLY A 348 10.26 -15.90 23.56
CA GLY A 348 11.58 -15.73 24.12
C GLY A 348 11.96 -14.26 24.28
N ALA A 349 13.26 -13.94 24.20
CA ALA A 349 13.77 -12.58 24.29
C ALA A 349 13.36 -11.72 23.09
N GLU A 350 13.18 -10.42 23.30
CA GLU A 350 13.02 -9.46 22.21
C GLU A 350 14.37 -9.26 21.50
N MET A 351 14.45 -9.65 20.23
CA MET A 351 15.66 -9.55 19.40
C MET A 351 15.78 -8.20 18.71
N LYS A 352 14.64 -7.60 18.34
CA LYS A 352 14.52 -6.31 17.66
C LYS A 352 13.25 -5.59 18.13
N PRO A 353 13.31 -4.28 18.32
CA PRO A 353 14.51 -3.44 18.38
C PRO A 353 15.43 -3.82 19.54
N GLY A 354 14.93 -4.55 20.53
CA GLY A 354 15.62 -5.03 21.72
C GLY A 354 15.06 -4.40 23.01
N ASP A 355 15.07 -5.17 24.09
CA ASP A 355 14.47 -4.84 25.37
C ASP A 355 15.23 -3.77 26.19
N GLN A 356 16.39 -3.33 25.68
CA GLN A 356 17.16 -2.21 26.27
C GLN A 356 16.45 -0.86 26.10
N PHE A 357 15.63 -0.68 25.06
CA PHE A 357 14.88 0.57 24.84
C PHE A 357 13.58 0.55 25.66
N LYS A 358 13.59 1.19 26.83
CA LYS A 358 12.47 1.14 27.81
C LYS A 358 11.80 2.48 28.02
N SER A 359 12.58 3.54 28.12
CA SER A 359 12.03 4.89 28.30
C SER A 359 11.50 5.45 26.99
N GLU A 360 10.58 6.39 27.10
CA GLU A 360 10.00 7.08 25.94
C GLU A 360 11.08 7.70 25.04
N GLU A 361 12.09 8.36 25.61
CA GLU A 361 13.16 8.99 24.83
C GLU A 361 14.06 7.96 24.13
N GLU A 362 14.40 6.85 24.80
CA GLU A 362 15.13 5.74 24.15
C GLU A 362 14.34 5.14 22.98
N ILE A 363 13.01 5.00 23.13
CA ILE A 363 12.14 4.50 22.06
C ILE A 363 12.07 5.52 20.92
N LYS A 364 11.95 6.82 21.20
CA LYS A 364 11.97 7.87 20.17
C LYS A 364 13.26 7.86 19.35
N ASP A 365 14.41 7.75 20.02
CA ASP A 365 15.70 7.69 19.31
C ASP A 365 15.84 6.40 18.49
N MET A 366 15.40 5.29 19.04
CA MET A 366 15.34 4.01 18.33
C MET A 366 14.44 4.10 17.10
N LEU A 367 13.25 4.71 17.22
CA LEU A 367 12.34 4.89 16.09
C LEU A 367 12.97 5.75 14.99
N ARG A 368 13.56 6.90 15.32
CA ARG A 368 14.26 7.75 14.34
C ARG A 368 15.34 7.01 13.56
N ALA A 369 16.02 6.06 14.21
CA ALA A 369 17.11 5.30 13.61
C ALA A 369 16.66 4.06 12.84
N ASN A 370 15.49 3.48 13.14
CA ASN A 370 15.09 2.16 12.63
C ASN A 370 13.74 2.11 11.91
N ILE A 371 13.04 3.25 11.78
CA ILE A 371 11.78 3.29 11.04
C ILE A 371 12.02 2.94 9.58
N GLU A 372 11.15 2.12 9.01
CA GLU A 372 11.22 1.67 7.63
C GLU A 372 9.92 2.01 6.88
N THR A 373 9.99 2.03 5.56
CA THR A 373 8.80 2.10 4.70
C THR A 373 7.97 0.81 4.78
N ALA A 374 6.64 0.92 4.78
CA ALA A 374 5.75 -0.21 4.52
C ALA A 374 5.48 -0.44 3.02
N TYR A 375 6.18 0.30 2.16
CA TYR A 375 6.07 0.24 0.69
C TYR A 375 4.72 0.74 0.15
N HIS A 376 4.18 1.78 0.76
CA HIS A 376 2.92 2.41 0.39
C HIS A 376 3.06 3.89 -0.04
N PRO A 377 4.11 4.29 -0.82
CA PRO A 377 4.25 5.69 -1.23
C PRO A 377 3.06 6.14 -2.05
N SER A 378 2.56 7.35 -1.75
CA SER A 378 1.33 7.89 -2.32
C SER A 378 1.29 9.43 -2.29
N CYS A 379 0.25 10.03 -2.81
CA CYS A 379 -0.16 11.43 -2.63
C CYS A 379 0.68 12.50 -3.36
N THR A 380 1.62 12.14 -4.21
CA THR A 380 2.57 13.07 -4.87
C THR A 380 2.05 13.79 -6.11
N CYS A 381 0.83 13.52 -6.53
CA CYS A 381 0.06 14.20 -7.57
C CYS A 381 -1.40 14.31 -7.14
N ARG A 382 -1.64 14.73 -5.89
CA ARG A 382 -2.93 14.63 -5.22
C ARG A 382 -4.08 15.27 -6.01
N MET A 383 -5.25 14.65 -5.93
CA MET A 383 -6.47 15.23 -6.46
C MET A 383 -7.02 16.30 -5.52
N GLY A 384 -7.74 17.26 -6.08
CA GLY A 384 -8.37 18.38 -5.37
C GLY A 384 -8.58 19.56 -6.28
N TYR A 385 -8.96 20.72 -5.68
CA TYR A 385 -9.27 21.94 -6.39
C TYR A 385 -8.56 23.17 -5.81
N ASP A 386 -7.68 22.99 -4.83
CA ASP A 386 -6.82 24.05 -4.30
C ASP A 386 -5.53 24.19 -5.11
N ASP A 387 -4.71 25.21 -4.78
CA ASP A 387 -3.51 25.57 -5.51
C ASP A 387 -2.43 24.48 -5.55
N ASP A 388 -2.44 23.56 -4.59
CA ASP A 388 -1.50 22.42 -4.51
C ASP A 388 -2.05 21.14 -5.16
N ALA A 389 -3.29 21.15 -5.67
CA ALA A 389 -3.84 20.01 -6.37
C ALA A 389 -3.20 19.84 -7.75
N VAL A 390 -2.89 18.60 -8.11
CA VAL A 390 -2.30 18.25 -9.41
C VAL A 390 -3.35 17.70 -10.37
N THR A 391 -4.33 16.97 -9.84
CA THR A 391 -5.42 16.40 -10.64
C THR A 391 -6.77 16.79 -10.08
N ASP A 392 -7.79 16.82 -10.94
CA ASP A 392 -9.18 16.88 -10.52
C ASP A 392 -9.71 15.52 -10.05
N SER A 393 -10.98 15.49 -9.60
CA SER A 393 -11.63 14.28 -9.12
C SER A 393 -11.82 13.18 -10.18
N GLU A 394 -11.66 13.50 -11.46
CA GLU A 394 -11.68 12.56 -12.57
C GLU A 394 -10.28 12.22 -13.09
N PHE A 395 -9.22 12.47 -12.27
CA PHE A 395 -7.81 12.20 -12.57
C PHE A 395 -7.18 13.06 -13.66
N ARG A 396 -7.86 14.08 -14.21
CA ARG A 396 -7.30 14.96 -15.24
C ARG A 396 -6.28 15.91 -14.61
N VAL A 397 -5.12 16.05 -15.24
CA VAL A 397 -4.08 16.99 -14.79
C VAL A 397 -4.53 18.42 -15.02
N HIS A 398 -4.52 19.25 -13.98
CA HIS A 398 -4.94 20.64 -14.07
C HIS A 398 -4.14 21.42 -15.13
N GLY A 399 -4.86 22.20 -15.93
CA GLY A 399 -4.29 23.04 -16.98
C GLY A 399 -3.78 22.29 -18.23
N ILE A 400 -3.98 20.95 -18.32
CA ILE A 400 -3.52 20.15 -19.45
C ILE A 400 -4.65 19.30 -20.04
N GLU A 401 -4.94 19.52 -21.30
CA GLU A 401 -5.91 18.72 -22.05
C GLU A 401 -5.29 17.36 -22.43
N GLY A 402 -6.08 16.28 -22.27
CA GLY A 402 -5.69 14.94 -22.73
C GLY A 402 -4.58 14.29 -21.91
N LEU A 403 -4.45 14.67 -20.62
CA LEU A 403 -3.51 14.04 -19.68
C LEU A 403 -4.20 13.65 -18.37
N ARG A 404 -4.03 12.40 -17.94
CA ARG A 404 -4.47 11.91 -16.64
C ARG A 404 -3.35 11.25 -15.87
N VAL A 405 -3.48 11.22 -14.54
CA VAL A 405 -2.67 10.39 -13.65
C VAL A 405 -3.62 9.43 -12.92
N VAL A 406 -3.38 8.12 -13.03
CA VAL A 406 -4.24 7.07 -12.45
C VAL A 406 -3.38 6.07 -11.69
N ASP A 407 -2.95 6.43 -10.50
CA ASP A 407 -2.17 5.58 -9.59
C ASP A 407 -2.22 6.13 -8.15
N ALA A 408 -1.40 5.59 -7.24
CA ALA A 408 -1.38 6.00 -5.84
C ALA A 408 -1.00 7.48 -5.62
N SER A 409 -0.35 8.11 -6.60
CA SER A 409 0.09 9.51 -6.46
C SER A 409 -1.07 10.49 -6.31
N VAL A 410 -2.26 10.14 -6.83
CA VAL A 410 -3.41 11.04 -6.84
C VAL A 410 -4.23 11.04 -5.54
N MET A 411 -3.98 10.12 -4.62
CA MET A 411 -4.65 10.12 -3.32
C MET A 411 -4.45 11.48 -2.64
N PRO A 412 -5.51 12.16 -2.13
CA PRO A 412 -5.34 13.41 -1.40
C PRO A 412 -4.61 13.21 -0.08
N ARG A 413 -4.96 12.12 0.59
CA ARG A 413 -4.33 11.58 1.80
C ARG A 413 -4.26 10.07 1.69
N ILE A 414 -3.20 9.46 2.25
CA ILE A 414 -3.06 8.01 2.32
C ILE A 414 -4.20 7.39 3.12
N VAL A 415 -4.73 6.25 2.66
CA VAL A 415 -5.80 5.50 3.33
C VAL A 415 -5.25 4.49 4.33
N SER A 416 -6.00 4.16 5.37
CA SER A 416 -5.62 3.20 6.43
C SER A 416 -5.64 1.75 5.93
N ALA A 417 -4.84 1.45 4.88
CA ALA A 417 -4.79 0.15 4.21
C ALA A 417 -3.49 -0.09 3.45
N ASN A 418 -3.20 -1.36 3.16
CA ASN A 418 -2.29 -1.71 2.08
C ASN A 418 -2.86 -1.22 0.74
N LEU A 419 -2.13 -0.41 0.00
CA LEU A 419 -2.67 0.40 -1.12
C LEU A 419 -3.14 -0.39 -2.35
N ASN A 420 -2.89 -1.70 -2.43
CA ASN A 420 -3.22 -2.48 -3.63
C ASN A 420 -4.72 -2.48 -3.98
N ALA A 421 -5.59 -2.73 -3.00
CA ALA A 421 -7.03 -2.73 -3.23
C ALA A 421 -7.58 -1.31 -3.52
N PRO A 422 -7.24 -0.27 -2.75
CA PRO A 422 -7.63 1.11 -3.05
C PRO A 422 -7.22 1.57 -4.44
N ILE A 423 -5.99 1.29 -4.88
CA ILE A 423 -5.52 1.66 -6.24
C ILE A 423 -6.34 0.94 -7.32
N GLN A 424 -6.68 -0.34 -7.15
CA GLN A 424 -7.50 -1.07 -8.13
C GLN A 424 -8.94 -0.54 -8.18
N MET A 425 -9.50 -0.16 -7.04
CA MET A 425 -10.80 0.52 -6.96
C MET A 425 -10.75 1.85 -7.73
N MET A 426 -9.76 2.70 -7.45
CA MET A 426 -9.55 3.98 -8.15
C MET A 426 -9.37 3.78 -9.65
N ALA A 427 -8.58 2.79 -10.08
CA ALA A 427 -8.36 2.48 -11.49
C ALA A 427 -9.66 2.01 -12.19
N SER A 428 -10.53 1.30 -11.48
CA SER A 428 -11.84 0.88 -12.02
C SER A 428 -12.75 2.09 -12.22
N ARG A 429 -12.80 3.01 -11.27
CA ARG A 429 -13.52 4.28 -11.40
C ARG A 429 -12.97 5.15 -12.53
N ALA A 430 -11.64 5.24 -12.63
CA ALA A 430 -10.97 5.96 -13.71
C ALA A 430 -11.35 5.40 -15.08
N ALA A 431 -11.47 4.07 -15.22
CA ALA A 431 -11.87 3.44 -16.47
C ALA A 431 -13.29 3.88 -16.91
N ASP A 432 -14.22 4.03 -15.98
CA ASP A 432 -15.56 4.52 -16.30
C ASP A 432 -15.53 6.01 -16.70
N PHE A 433 -14.78 6.87 -16.01
CA PHE A 433 -14.58 8.26 -16.43
C PHE A 433 -13.95 8.37 -17.83
N ILE A 434 -12.89 7.60 -18.12
CA ILE A 434 -12.20 7.61 -19.42
C ILE A 434 -13.13 7.14 -20.56
N LEU A 435 -14.02 6.19 -20.26
CA LEU A 435 -14.96 5.63 -21.23
C LEU A 435 -16.27 6.42 -21.33
N GLY A 436 -16.47 7.45 -20.51
CA GLY A 436 -17.72 8.21 -20.43
C GLY A 436 -18.90 7.37 -19.95
N ARG A 437 -18.65 6.38 -19.11
CA ARG A 437 -19.69 5.54 -18.50
C ARG A 437 -20.18 6.14 -17.20
N PRO A 438 -21.45 5.92 -16.83
CA PRO A 438 -21.91 6.27 -15.49
C PRO A 438 -21.12 5.48 -14.46
N GLN A 439 -20.84 6.13 -13.31
CA GLN A 439 -20.26 5.47 -12.17
C GLN A 439 -21.29 4.48 -11.58
N LEU A 440 -20.80 3.45 -10.87
CA LEU A 440 -21.67 2.52 -10.14
C LEU A 440 -22.50 3.26 -9.08
N ASP A 441 -23.74 2.82 -8.88
CA ASP A 441 -24.63 3.39 -7.87
C ASP A 441 -24.01 3.23 -6.46
N PRO A 442 -24.15 4.25 -5.60
CA PRO A 442 -23.64 4.18 -4.23
C PRO A 442 -24.27 3.04 -3.43
N VAL A 443 -23.45 2.40 -2.60
CA VAL A 443 -23.89 1.34 -1.68
C VAL A 443 -23.78 1.86 -0.25
N ASN A 444 -24.90 1.92 0.46
CA ASN A 444 -24.97 2.37 1.84
C ASN A 444 -25.13 1.15 2.76
N LEU A 445 -24.05 0.79 3.46
CA LEU A 445 -24.05 -0.24 4.49
C LEU A 445 -23.69 0.38 5.83
N GLU A 446 -24.30 -0.13 6.89
CA GLU A 446 -24.04 0.32 8.25
C GLU A 446 -22.79 -0.38 8.80
N TYR A 447 -21.87 0.39 9.35
CA TYR A 447 -20.77 -0.13 10.14
C TYR A 447 -21.31 -0.52 11.53
N SER A 448 -20.84 -1.64 12.04
CA SER A 448 -21.02 -1.97 13.44
C SER A 448 -20.18 -0.97 14.27
N THR A 449 -20.83 -0.25 15.16
CA THR A 449 -20.19 0.67 16.12
C THR A 449 -19.59 -0.11 17.28
#